data_bb8a908e218a35f905a3102a2942c863
#
_entry.id   bb8a908e218a35f905a3102a2942c863
#
_cell.length_a   1.000
_cell.length_b   1.000
_cell.length_c   1.000
_cell.angle_alpha   90.00
_cell.angle_beta   90.00
_cell.angle_gamma   90.00
#
_symmetry.space_group_name_H-M   'P 1'
#
loop_
_entity.id
_entity.type
_entity.pdbx_description
1 polymer ?
#
loop_
_entity_poly.entity_id
_entity_poly.type
_entity_poly.pdbx_seq_one_letter_code
_entity_poly.pdbx_strand_id
1 'polypeptide(L)'
;MGKMLMLLTVFVLSLTLVAPSAPREGIAARAPVDDARSSNPPVLVNLSKLPKTVEVNLTAAVAKLSLQSGVISEVFAYNGHVPGPTLEVREGDHVIIHFRNDLPEATTVHWHGIHLPVESDGSPFQPIEPGETHDYEFTVRPGTAGTYWYHPHPDRRTGFAIGKGLYGGIVVHAADDPLPASIPDRLIILSDNRFLHDGTIDFPAPQSHHGGIDEENGREGPVLFVNGMVMPTLTIRSGEVQRWRIANASAGRIYRLAIPGHTILQVGSDGGLLEKPVVVKEILLTTGERVEVLIRGTDAPGTKTTLQNLPYDRYAPQTRPTDWETTRDLLTLETTNEPPLIPVAIPATLRKIVPLDTTKATAVRTIIFGQGMINGKQMDMARVDVSTHVGATEIWEITNIVGMDHPFHLHGFQFQVLDRDGVKEPYLAWKDMLNIPKHSSARIIVRYDDYPGKWMFHCHILDHEDHGMMGVLEVKP
;
A
#
# COMPACT_ATOMS: atom_id res chain seq x y z
N MET A 1 33.50 -52.32 -63.02
CA MET A 1 33.77 -52.89 -61.68
C MET A 1 34.22 -51.72 -60.77
N GLY A 2 33.31 -51.14 -60.05
CA GLY A 2 33.53 -50.03 -59.12
C GLY A 2 32.78 -50.33 -57.83
N LYS A 3 33.51 -50.55 -56.76
CA LYS A 3 32.96 -50.81 -55.41
C LYS A 3 32.48 -49.53 -54.79
N MET A 4 31.20 -49.45 -54.47
CA MET A 4 30.57 -48.38 -53.72
C MET A 4 30.76 -48.64 -52.24
N LEU A 5 31.48 -47.74 -51.53
CA LEU A 5 31.73 -47.78 -50.10
C LEU A 5 30.60 -47.01 -49.38
N MET A 6 29.79 -47.72 -48.63
CA MET A 6 28.65 -47.17 -47.86
C MET A 6 29.19 -46.74 -46.48
N LEU A 7 29.22 -45.43 -46.21
CA LEU A 7 29.55 -44.86 -44.87
C LEU A 7 28.32 -44.95 -43.99
N LEU A 8 28.41 -45.73 -42.93
CA LEU A 8 27.39 -45.81 -41.86
C LEU A 8 27.69 -44.71 -40.84
N THR A 9 26.83 -43.67 -40.80
CA THR A 9 26.93 -42.63 -39.76
C THR A 9 26.07 -43.10 -38.56
N VAL A 10 26.76 -43.40 -37.44
CA VAL A 10 26.13 -43.73 -36.17
C VAL A 10 25.80 -42.43 -35.46
N PHE A 11 24.48 -42.15 -35.32
CA PHE A 11 23.98 -41.08 -34.41
C PHE A 11 23.98 -41.62 -32.98
N VAL A 12 24.83 -41.09 -32.15
CA VAL A 12 24.76 -41.30 -30.69
C VAL A 12 23.77 -40.31 -30.12
N LEU A 13 22.56 -40.81 -29.76
CA LEU A 13 21.56 -40.04 -29.04
C LEU A 13 21.96 -40.02 -27.55
N SER A 14 22.48 -38.92 -27.06
CA SER A 14 22.74 -38.72 -25.62
C SER A 14 21.38 -38.38 -24.94
N LEU A 15 20.77 -39.36 -24.27
CA LEU A 15 19.65 -39.16 -23.37
C LEU A 15 20.22 -38.52 -22.08
N THR A 16 20.02 -37.20 -21.90
CA THR A 16 20.15 -36.56 -20.61
C THR A 16 18.96 -36.94 -19.75
N LEU A 17 19.15 -37.82 -18.80
CA LEU A 17 18.18 -38.09 -17.72
C LEU A 17 18.06 -36.80 -16.88
N VAL A 18 16.96 -36.09 -17.06
CA VAL A 18 16.52 -35.07 -16.09
C VAL A 18 16.02 -35.83 -14.86
N ALA A 19 16.75 -35.77 -13.77
CA ALA A 19 16.30 -36.31 -12.50
C ALA A 19 15.01 -35.57 -12.07
N PRO A 20 13.97 -36.28 -11.58
CA PRO A 20 12.79 -35.62 -11.04
C PRO A 20 13.21 -34.76 -9.84
N SER A 21 12.88 -33.48 -9.89
CA SER A 21 13.03 -32.59 -8.72
C SER A 21 12.24 -33.16 -7.56
N ALA A 22 12.88 -33.31 -6.40
CA ALA A 22 12.22 -33.73 -5.15
C ALA A 22 11.03 -32.79 -4.87
N PRO A 23 9.90 -33.33 -4.36
CA PRO A 23 8.78 -32.49 -3.96
C PRO A 23 9.28 -31.53 -2.88
N ARG A 24 9.17 -30.21 -3.14
CA ARG A 24 9.49 -29.18 -2.16
C ARG A 24 8.54 -29.34 -1.00
N GLU A 25 9.07 -29.44 0.21
CA GLU A 25 8.28 -29.38 1.44
C GLU A 25 7.49 -28.05 1.42
N GLY A 26 6.16 -28.17 1.39
CA GLY A 26 5.27 -27.04 1.52
C GLY A 26 5.57 -26.30 2.82
N ILE A 27 5.62 -24.97 2.77
CA ILE A 27 5.78 -24.13 3.97
C ILE A 27 4.72 -24.60 4.99
N ALA A 28 5.18 -25.07 6.14
CA ALA A 28 4.30 -25.60 7.19
C ALA A 28 3.29 -24.51 7.61
N ALA A 29 2.02 -24.90 7.78
CA ALA A 29 0.99 -24.01 8.30
C ALA A 29 1.47 -23.39 9.61
N ARG A 30 1.49 -22.05 9.70
CA ARG A 30 1.82 -21.34 10.92
C ARG A 30 0.73 -21.66 11.96
N ALA A 31 1.13 -22.11 13.15
CA ALA A 31 0.21 -22.32 14.26
C ALA A 31 -0.53 -21.01 14.60
N PRO A 32 -1.79 -21.06 15.04
CA PRO A 32 -2.49 -19.86 15.52
C PRO A 32 -1.66 -19.20 16.61
N VAL A 33 -1.44 -17.90 16.51
CA VAL A 33 -0.81 -17.13 17.59
C VAL A 33 -1.87 -16.97 18.67
N ASP A 34 -1.82 -17.80 19.69
CA ASP A 34 -2.76 -17.75 20.85
C ASP A 34 -2.57 -16.50 21.72
N ASP A 35 -1.51 -15.72 21.50
CA ASP A 35 -1.32 -14.43 22.16
C ASP A 35 -1.71 -13.31 21.18
N ALA A 36 -2.95 -12.83 21.31
CA ALA A 36 -3.54 -11.76 20.50
C ALA A 36 -2.87 -10.39 20.69
N ARG A 37 -1.62 -10.34 21.14
CA ARG A 37 -0.84 -9.10 21.22
C ARG A 37 -0.28 -8.76 19.85
N SER A 38 -0.72 -7.61 19.30
CA SER A 38 -0.19 -7.11 18.04
C SER A 38 1.28 -6.77 18.18
N SER A 39 2.09 -7.38 17.33
CA SER A 39 3.45 -6.94 17.04
C SER A 39 3.50 -6.28 15.67
N ASN A 40 4.53 -5.49 15.42
CA ASN A 40 4.83 -5.07 14.04
C ASN A 40 5.01 -6.33 13.16
N PRO A 41 4.69 -6.27 11.86
CA PRO A 41 5.06 -7.35 10.94
C PRO A 41 6.57 -7.65 11.01
N PRO A 42 7.01 -8.88 10.68
CA PRO A 42 8.44 -9.20 10.66
C PRO A 42 9.18 -8.26 9.69
N VAL A 43 10.46 -8.03 9.94
CA VAL A 43 11.32 -7.18 9.09
C VAL A 43 12.13 -8.04 8.13
N LEU A 44 12.30 -7.58 6.88
CA LEU A 44 13.20 -8.20 5.91
C LEU A 44 14.63 -8.19 6.44
N VAL A 45 15.31 -9.32 6.33
CA VAL A 45 16.71 -9.46 6.79
C VAL A 45 17.64 -8.82 5.77
N ASN A 46 18.39 -7.80 6.19
CA ASN A 46 19.44 -7.21 5.36
C ASN A 46 20.63 -8.18 5.21
N LEU A 47 20.94 -8.57 4.00
CA LEU A 47 22.03 -9.48 3.63
C LEU A 47 23.35 -8.75 3.46
N SER A 48 23.32 -7.45 3.12
CA SER A 48 24.49 -6.63 2.88
C SER A 48 25.29 -6.37 4.16
N LYS A 49 26.60 -6.34 4.02
CA LYS A 49 27.55 -5.85 5.04
C LYS A 49 28.11 -4.47 4.71
N LEU A 50 27.72 -3.92 3.56
CA LEU A 50 28.16 -2.61 3.13
C LEU A 50 27.38 -1.51 3.87
N PRO A 51 28.02 -0.42 4.25
CA PRO A 51 27.32 0.70 4.87
C PRO A 51 26.36 1.33 3.86
N LYS A 52 25.20 1.79 4.35
CA LYS A 52 24.16 2.41 3.52
C LYS A 52 23.68 1.53 2.36
N THR A 53 23.67 0.22 2.55
CA THR A 53 23.17 -0.73 1.58
C THR A 53 22.21 -1.69 2.27
N VAL A 54 21.00 -1.80 1.74
CA VAL A 54 20.00 -2.76 2.17
C VAL A 54 19.75 -3.72 1.01
N GLU A 55 20.14 -4.96 1.19
CA GLU A 55 20.01 -6.03 0.21
C GLU A 55 19.14 -7.13 0.81
N VAL A 56 18.01 -7.46 0.18
CA VAL A 56 17.01 -8.37 0.73
C VAL A 56 16.47 -9.34 -0.32
N ASN A 57 16.00 -10.49 0.15
CA ASN A 57 15.22 -11.43 -0.66
C ASN A 57 13.73 -11.27 -0.39
N LEU A 58 12.93 -11.18 -1.45
CA LEU A 58 11.48 -11.15 -1.40
C LEU A 58 10.91 -12.20 -2.37
N THR A 59 10.11 -13.13 -1.86
CA THR A 59 9.47 -14.17 -2.67
C THR A 59 7.95 -14.08 -2.52
N ALA A 60 7.25 -14.01 -3.62
CA ALA A 60 5.79 -14.18 -3.64
C ALA A 60 5.46 -15.64 -3.94
N ALA A 61 4.65 -16.28 -3.10
CA ALA A 61 4.29 -17.68 -3.25
C ALA A 61 2.91 -17.98 -2.66
N VAL A 62 2.31 -19.09 -3.09
CA VAL A 62 1.10 -19.64 -2.45
C VAL A 62 1.46 -20.20 -1.07
N ALA A 63 0.68 -19.84 -0.07
CA ALA A 63 0.85 -20.31 1.31
C ALA A 63 -0.50 -20.72 1.92
N LYS A 64 -0.45 -21.52 2.98
CA LYS A 64 -1.62 -21.88 3.79
C LYS A 64 -1.45 -21.27 5.17
N LEU A 65 -2.28 -20.26 5.50
CA LEU A 65 -2.20 -19.51 6.74
C LEU A 65 -3.53 -19.54 7.49
N SER A 66 -3.46 -19.50 8.82
CA SER A 66 -4.63 -19.26 9.65
C SER A 66 -4.81 -17.75 9.82
N LEU A 67 -5.64 -17.14 8.98
CA LEU A 67 -6.02 -15.72 9.09
C LEU A 67 -7.18 -15.51 10.07
N GLN A 68 -7.97 -16.56 10.29
CA GLN A 68 -9.05 -16.61 11.28
C GLN A 68 -8.86 -17.80 12.19
N SER A 69 -9.26 -17.69 13.45
CA SER A 69 -9.12 -18.77 14.42
C SER A 69 -9.79 -20.07 13.92
N GLY A 70 -9.02 -21.14 13.90
CA GLY A 70 -9.48 -22.47 13.53
C GLY A 70 -9.70 -22.73 12.04
N VAL A 71 -9.38 -21.75 11.16
CA VAL A 71 -9.59 -21.87 9.73
C VAL A 71 -8.27 -21.63 8.96
N ILE A 72 -7.96 -22.53 8.01
CA ILE A 72 -6.80 -22.41 7.11
C ILE A 72 -7.28 -21.85 5.78
N SER A 73 -6.67 -20.76 5.35
CA SER A 73 -6.92 -20.14 4.05
C SER A 73 -5.70 -20.31 3.14
N GLU A 74 -5.95 -20.59 1.86
CA GLU A 74 -4.94 -20.49 0.83
C GLU A 74 -4.81 -19.04 0.39
N VAL A 75 -3.61 -18.50 0.55
CA VAL A 75 -3.28 -17.11 0.30
C VAL A 75 -2.10 -16.99 -0.65
N PHE A 76 -1.91 -15.80 -1.19
CA PHE A 76 -0.62 -15.39 -1.73
C PHE A 76 0.13 -14.64 -0.62
N ALA A 77 1.41 -14.93 -0.44
CA ALA A 77 2.17 -14.40 0.68
C ALA A 77 3.58 -13.98 0.25
N TYR A 78 4.03 -12.86 0.77
CA TYR A 78 5.44 -12.48 0.66
C TYR A 78 6.24 -13.14 1.78
N ASN A 79 7.25 -13.94 1.43
CA ASN A 79 8.09 -14.71 2.35
C ASN A 79 7.26 -15.51 3.39
N GLY A 80 6.07 -16.02 2.98
CA GLY A 80 5.19 -16.82 3.82
C GLY A 80 4.38 -16.04 4.87
N HIS A 81 4.30 -14.72 4.77
CA HIS A 81 3.57 -13.84 5.70
C HIS A 81 2.49 -13.02 5.02
N VAL A 82 1.40 -12.72 5.76
CA VAL A 82 0.37 -11.74 5.42
C VAL A 82 0.07 -10.90 6.69
N PRO A 83 0.33 -9.59 6.69
CA PRO A 83 1.08 -8.86 5.66
C PRO A 83 2.51 -9.40 5.51
N GLY A 84 3.10 -9.17 4.34
CA GLY A 84 4.49 -9.47 4.05
C GLY A 84 5.45 -8.74 5.01
N PRO A 85 6.73 -9.17 5.09
CA PRO A 85 7.71 -8.55 5.96
C PRO A 85 7.95 -7.08 5.62
N THR A 86 8.15 -6.26 6.64
CA THR A 86 8.45 -4.82 6.48
C THR A 86 9.82 -4.62 5.86
N LEU A 87 9.91 -3.77 4.85
CA LEU A 87 11.17 -3.22 4.35
C LEU A 87 11.53 -1.99 5.20
N GLU A 88 12.57 -2.10 6.02
CA GLU A 88 13.09 -0.97 6.80
C GLU A 88 14.37 -0.43 6.16
N VAL A 89 14.38 0.86 5.82
CA VAL A 89 15.49 1.56 5.17
C VAL A 89 15.66 2.95 5.77
N ARG A 90 16.78 3.58 5.45
CA ARG A 90 17.07 4.96 5.85
C ARG A 90 17.23 5.85 4.62
N GLU A 91 17.01 7.12 4.79
CA GLU A 91 17.38 8.11 3.78
C GLU A 91 18.86 7.98 3.39
N GLY A 92 19.11 7.89 2.09
CA GLY A 92 20.44 7.69 1.51
C GLY A 92 20.89 6.24 1.40
N ASP A 93 20.09 5.27 1.82
CA ASP A 93 20.40 3.86 1.58
C ASP A 93 20.22 3.50 0.10
N HIS A 94 21.14 2.69 -0.40
CA HIS A 94 21.03 1.98 -1.66
C HIS A 94 20.33 0.65 -1.41
N VAL A 95 19.22 0.41 -2.08
CA VAL A 95 18.33 -0.73 -1.83
C VAL A 95 18.37 -1.67 -3.02
N ILE A 96 18.56 -2.96 -2.75
CA ILE A 96 18.54 -4.04 -3.73
C ILE A 96 17.58 -5.11 -3.22
N ILE A 97 16.52 -5.37 -3.99
CA ILE A 97 15.55 -6.41 -3.65
C ILE A 97 15.59 -7.50 -4.72
N HIS A 98 16.09 -8.68 -4.36
CA HIS A 98 16.04 -9.87 -5.20
C HIS A 98 14.65 -10.48 -5.09
N PHE A 99 13.79 -10.13 -6.03
CA PHE A 99 12.43 -10.64 -6.07
C PHE A 99 12.35 -11.95 -6.85
N ARG A 100 11.55 -12.89 -6.33
CA ARG A 100 11.22 -14.16 -6.98
C ARG A 100 9.70 -14.36 -7.03
N ASN A 101 9.20 -14.67 -8.21
CA ASN A 101 7.80 -15.05 -8.42
C ASN A 101 7.64 -16.57 -8.39
N ASP A 102 7.19 -17.13 -7.27
CA ASP A 102 6.79 -18.55 -7.15
C ASP A 102 5.24 -18.70 -7.15
N LEU A 103 4.51 -17.71 -7.65
CA LEU A 103 3.06 -17.79 -7.87
C LEU A 103 2.74 -18.55 -9.18
N PRO A 104 1.49 -19.02 -9.35
CA PRO A 104 1.02 -19.64 -10.60
C PRO A 104 0.69 -18.64 -11.71
N GLU A 105 0.85 -17.34 -11.48
CA GLU A 105 0.51 -16.24 -12.40
C GLU A 105 1.60 -15.16 -12.41
N ALA A 106 1.65 -14.36 -13.47
CA ALA A 106 2.55 -13.22 -13.57
C ALA A 106 2.23 -12.17 -12.50
N THR A 107 3.25 -11.50 -11.99
CA THR A 107 3.11 -10.45 -10.98
C THR A 107 4.18 -9.38 -11.14
N THR A 108 4.08 -8.32 -10.33
CA THR A 108 5.12 -7.30 -10.14
C THR A 108 5.22 -6.97 -8.65
N VAL A 109 6.13 -6.07 -8.26
CA VAL A 109 6.09 -5.43 -6.94
C VAL A 109 6.20 -3.93 -7.12
N HIS A 110 5.10 -3.22 -6.83
CA HIS A 110 5.07 -1.76 -6.80
C HIS A 110 5.42 -1.24 -5.40
N TRP A 111 6.36 -0.31 -5.35
CA TRP A 111 6.84 0.33 -4.12
C TRP A 111 6.08 1.64 -3.90
N HIS A 112 4.84 1.50 -3.48
CA HIS A 112 3.84 2.55 -3.44
C HIS A 112 4.30 3.78 -2.65
N GLY A 113 4.37 4.92 -3.34
CA GLY A 113 4.73 6.22 -2.79
C GLY A 113 6.23 6.51 -2.73
N ILE A 114 7.09 5.51 -2.96
CA ILE A 114 8.54 5.72 -3.05
C ILE A 114 8.87 6.39 -4.39
N HIS A 115 9.69 7.43 -4.34
CA HIS A 115 10.24 8.05 -5.54
C HIS A 115 11.52 7.32 -5.95
N LEU A 116 11.48 6.63 -7.08
CA LEU A 116 12.51 5.70 -7.56
C LEU A 116 12.58 5.71 -9.10
N PRO A 117 13.59 5.10 -9.74
CA PRO A 117 13.65 4.96 -11.19
C PRO A 117 12.46 4.16 -11.73
N VAL A 118 11.98 4.53 -12.94
CA VAL A 118 10.79 3.90 -13.55
C VAL A 118 10.96 2.40 -13.77
N GLU A 119 12.19 1.93 -13.99
CA GLU A 119 12.55 0.53 -14.13
C GLU A 119 12.31 -0.29 -12.85
N SER A 120 12.28 0.39 -11.71
CA SER A 120 12.02 -0.22 -10.40
C SER A 120 10.61 0.07 -9.86
N ASP A 121 9.73 0.76 -10.61
CA ASP A 121 8.39 1.11 -10.17
C ASP A 121 7.49 -0.11 -9.92
N GLY A 122 7.71 -1.20 -10.65
CA GLY A 122 6.90 -2.41 -10.56
C GLY A 122 5.51 -2.27 -11.17
N SER A 123 5.35 -1.37 -12.14
CA SER A 123 4.13 -1.18 -12.92
C SER A 123 3.83 -2.37 -13.86
N PRO A 124 2.62 -2.48 -14.45
CA PRO A 124 2.25 -3.61 -15.31
C PRO A 124 3.01 -3.67 -16.63
N PHE A 125 3.85 -2.67 -16.94
CA PHE A 125 4.69 -2.69 -18.15
C PHE A 125 5.82 -3.72 -18.11
N GLN A 126 6.14 -4.26 -16.94
CA GLN A 126 7.25 -5.21 -16.72
C GLN A 126 6.79 -6.39 -15.87
N PRO A 127 5.91 -7.27 -16.38
CA PRO A 127 5.45 -8.44 -15.65
C PRO A 127 6.60 -9.43 -15.42
N ILE A 128 6.59 -10.09 -14.29
CA ILE A 128 7.52 -11.14 -13.89
C ILE A 128 6.76 -12.46 -13.91
N GLU A 129 7.13 -13.36 -14.84
CA GLU A 129 6.44 -14.61 -15.07
C GLU A 129 6.66 -15.63 -13.94
N PRO A 130 5.79 -16.66 -13.82
CA PRO A 130 5.99 -17.72 -12.84
C PRO A 130 7.37 -18.38 -12.92
N GLY A 131 8.06 -18.43 -11.78
CA GLY A 131 9.42 -18.98 -11.65
C GLY A 131 10.55 -18.02 -12.00
N GLU A 132 10.26 -16.83 -12.51
CA GLU A 132 11.27 -15.81 -12.81
C GLU A 132 11.72 -15.03 -11.57
N THR A 133 12.83 -14.35 -11.72
CA THR A 133 13.41 -13.42 -10.74
C THR A 133 13.62 -12.06 -11.36
N HIS A 134 13.53 -11.01 -10.53
CA HIS A 134 13.81 -9.64 -10.94
C HIS A 134 14.48 -8.89 -9.79
N ASP A 135 15.47 -8.07 -10.10
CA ASP A 135 16.14 -7.22 -9.11
C ASP A 135 15.59 -5.79 -9.22
N TYR A 136 14.95 -5.33 -8.14
CA TYR A 136 14.59 -3.92 -7.98
C TYR A 136 15.73 -3.19 -7.29
N GLU A 137 16.17 -2.07 -7.86
CA GLU A 137 17.32 -1.32 -7.36
C GLU A 137 17.04 0.17 -7.38
N PHE A 138 17.21 0.82 -6.24
CA PHE A 138 17.02 2.27 -6.10
C PHE A 138 17.75 2.84 -4.90
N THR A 139 17.93 4.16 -4.88
CA THR A 139 18.45 4.88 -3.72
C THR A 139 17.33 5.68 -3.04
N VAL A 140 17.19 5.49 -1.73
CA VAL A 140 16.22 6.23 -0.92
C VAL A 140 16.63 7.69 -0.83
N ARG A 141 15.80 8.58 -1.35
CA ARG A 141 16.14 10.01 -1.40
C ARG A 141 16.09 10.67 -0.03
N PRO A 142 17.00 11.63 0.25
CA PRO A 142 16.86 12.51 1.41
C PRO A 142 15.55 13.31 1.35
N GLY A 143 14.88 13.47 2.50
CA GLY A 143 13.59 14.16 2.61
C GLY A 143 12.38 13.30 2.33
N THR A 144 12.56 11.96 2.18
CA THR A 144 11.47 11.00 1.95
C THR A 144 11.19 10.09 3.14
N ALA A 145 11.73 10.40 4.31
CA ALA A 145 11.40 9.65 5.53
C ALA A 145 9.89 9.64 5.77
N GLY A 146 9.32 8.45 6.00
CA GLY A 146 7.88 8.28 6.13
C GLY A 146 7.44 6.82 6.14
N THR A 147 6.15 6.65 5.99
CA THR A 147 5.49 5.35 5.94
C THR A 147 4.99 5.08 4.53
N TYR A 148 5.36 3.93 3.99
CA TYR A 148 5.02 3.48 2.66
C TYR A 148 4.57 2.03 2.72
N TRP A 149 4.22 1.45 1.58
CA TRP A 149 3.85 0.05 1.49
C TRP A 149 4.21 -0.53 0.12
N TYR A 150 4.17 -1.83 -0.03
CA TYR A 150 4.42 -2.47 -1.32
C TYR A 150 3.35 -3.51 -1.60
N HIS A 151 3.01 -3.66 -2.87
CA HIS A 151 1.98 -4.57 -3.35
C HIS A 151 2.21 -4.92 -4.82
N PRO A 152 1.60 -6.00 -5.35
CA PRO A 152 1.68 -6.29 -6.78
C PRO A 152 0.86 -5.28 -7.60
N HIS A 153 1.27 -5.06 -8.84
CA HIS A 153 0.56 -4.24 -9.80
C HIS A 153 0.52 -4.90 -11.20
N PRO A 154 0.12 -6.19 -11.32
CA PRO A 154 -0.03 -6.83 -12.63
C PRO A 154 -1.25 -6.26 -13.35
N ASP A 155 -1.24 -6.31 -14.69
CA ASP A 155 -2.38 -5.84 -15.48
C ASP A 155 -3.68 -6.56 -15.09
N ARG A 156 -4.70 -5.79 -14.70
CA ARG A 156 -6.07 -6.24 -14.34
C ARG A 156 -6.16 -7.31 -13.23
N ARG A 157 -5.17 -7.39 -12.34
CA ARG A 157 -5.13 -8.41 -11.29
C ARG A 157 -4.65 -7.89 -9.94
N THR A 158 -4.50 -6.58 -9.78
CA THR A 158 -4.02 -5.95 -8.54
C THR A 158 -4.96 -6.24 -7.37
N GLY A 159 -6.26 -6.01 -7.54
CA GLY A 159 -7.27 -6.22 -6.50
C GLY A 159 -7.37 -7.69 -6.07
N PHE A 160 -7.29 -8.62 -7.02
CA PHE A 160 -7.25 -10.04 -6.71
C PHE A 160 -6.00 -10.41 -5.92
N ALA A 161 -4.81 -9.99 -6.35
CA ALA A 161 -3.55 -10.37 -5.74
C ALA A 161 -3.41 -9.80 -4.31
N ILE A 162 -3.80 -8.52 -4.09
CA ILE A 162 -3.87 -7.91 -2.76
C ILE A 162 -4.92 -8.60 -1.89
N GLY A 163 -6.11 -8.87 -2.42
CA GLY A 163 -7.15 -9.62 -1.70
C GLY A 163 -6.73 -11.05 -1.33
N LYS A 164 -5.81 -11.67 -2.10
CA LYS A 164 -5.18 -12.95 -1.75
C LYS A 164 -4.11 -12.80 -0.67
N GLY A 165 -3.63 -11.58 -0.35
CA GLY A 165 -2.70 -11.34 0.75
C GLY A 165 -1.35 -10.69 0.38
N LEU A 166 -1.12 -10.31 -0.89
CA LEU A 166 0.15 -9.72 -1.31
C LEU A 166 0.20 -8.22 -1.00
N TYR A 167 0.60 -7.87 0.18
CA TYR A 167 0.94 -6.51 0.60
C TYR A 167 1.88 -6.54 1.79
N GLY A 168 2.70 -5.50 1.96
CA GLY A 168 3.60 -5.33 3.09
C GLY A 168 4.00 -3.88 3.29
N GLY A 169 4.55 -3.56 4.45
CA GLY A 169 4.91 -2.19 4.81
C GLY A 169 6.34 -1.82 4.45
N ILE A 170 6.56 -0.52 4.27
CA ILE A 170 7.90 0.08 4.13
C ILE A 170 8.01 1.21 5.15
N VAL A 171 9.10 1.22 5.89
CA VAL A 171 9.43 2.33 6.81
C VAL A 171 10.75 2.96 6.37
N VAL A 172 10.69 4.20 5.96
CA VAL A 172 11.88 5.01 5.66
C VAL A 172 12.20 5.86 6.89
N HIS A 173 13.31 5.56 7.54
CA HIS A 173 13.77 6.31 8.70
C HIS A 173 14.52 7.58 8.27
N ALA A 174 14.23 8.70 8.93
CA ALA A 174 14.97 9.94 8.74
C ALA A 174 16.41 9.79 9.23
N ALA A 175 17.32 10.54 8.62
CA ALA A 175 18.68 10.70 9.16
C ALA A 175 18.63 11.40 10.53
N ASP A 176 17.78 12.45 10.66
CA ASP A 176 17.53 13.21 11.88
C ASP A 176 16.01 13.24 12.12
N ASP A 177 15.47 12.27 12.86
CA ASP A 177 14.05 12.28 13.24
C ASP A 177 13.81 13.32 14.34
N PRO A 178 12.93 14.31 14.13
CA PRO A 178 12.64 15.32 15.15
C PRO A 178 11.87 14.78 16.35
N LEU A 179 11.22 13.61 16.21
CA LEU A 179 10.50 13.00 17.32
C LEU A 179 11.47 12.31 18.27
N PRO A 180 11.25 12.39 19.60
CA PRO A 180 12.12 11.73 20.57
C PRO A 180 12.28 10.22 20.29
N ALA A 181 13.51 9.73 20.26
CA ALA A 181 13.82 8.31 20.02
C ALA A 181 13.23 7.35 21.09
N SER A 182 12.76 7.89 22.21
CA SER A 182 12.08 7.12 23.27
C SER A 182 10.61 6.82 22.94
N ILE A 183 10.05 7.39 21.87
CA ILE A 183 8.69 7.11 21.43
C ILE A 183 8.69 5.76 20.69
N PRO A 184 7.98 4.74 21.21
CA PRO A 184 7.82 3.48 20.49
C PRO A 184 7.14 3.68 19.13
N ASP A 185 7.66 3.02 18.10
CA ASP A 185 7.15 3.07 16.73
C ASP A 185 6.33 1.79 16.44
N ARG A 186 5.11 1.96 15.95
CA ARG A 186 4.16 0.89 15.63
C ARG A 186 3.73 0.98 14.18
N LEU A 187 4.01 -0.03 13.38
CA LEU A 187 3.45 -0.16 12.04
C LEU A 187 2.10 -0.89 12.14
N ILE A 188 1.06 -0.26 11.61
CA ILE A 188 -0.32 -0.74 11.61
C ILE A 188 -0.79 -0.79 10.17
N ILE A 189 -0.89 -2.00 9.60
CA ILE A 189 -1.42 -2.21 8.26
C ILE A 189 -2.86 -2.70 8.41
N LEU A 190 -3.80 -1.88 7.93
CA LEU A 190 -5.22 -2.19 7.90
C LEU A 190 -5.54 -2.89 6.59
N SER A 191 -6.32 -3.95 6.68
CA SER A 191 -6.87 -4.65 5.52
C SER A 191 -8.21 -5.30 5.88
N ASP A 192 -8.93 -5.77 4.89
CA ASP A 192 -10.16 -6.50 5.12
C ASP A 192 -10.32 -7.64 4.11
N ASN A 193 -11.14 -8.62 4.46
CA ASN A 193 -11.39 -9.73 3.57
C ASN A 193 -12.75 -10.40 3.83
N ARG A 194 -13.19 -11.19 2.86
CA ARG A 194 -14.40 -12.01 2.91
C ARG A 194 -14.03 -13.48 2.65
N PHE A 195 -14.59 -14.38 3.43
CA PHE A 195 -14.27 -15.80 3.39
C PHE A 195 -15.55 -16.63 3.27
N LEU A 196 -15.45 -17.76 2.59
CA LEU A 196 -16.42 -18.83 2.64
C LEU A 196 -16.27 -19.64 3.93
N HIS A 197 -17.21 -20.51 4.22
CA HIS A 197 -17.21 -21.34 5.43
C HIS A 197 -15.99 -22.25 5.59
N ASP A 198 -15.40 -22.66 4.47
CA ASP A 198 -14.24 -23.53 4.43
C ASP A 198 -12.90 -22.77 4.55
N GLY A 199 -12.96 -21.45 4.69
CA GLY A 199 -11.79 -20.59 4.76
C GLY A 199 -11.25 -20.11 3.41
N THR A 200 -11.88 -20.50 2.32
CA THR A 200 -11.55 -19.95 1.00
C THR A 200 -11.85 -18.45 0.96
N ILE A 201 -10.90 -17.65 0.46
CA ILE A 201 -11.15 -16.22 0.23
C ILE A 201 -12.20 -16.10 -0.87
N ASP A 202 -13.29 -15.38 -0.56
CA ASP A 202 -14.42 -15.24 -1.47
C ASP A 202 -14.16 -14.14 -2.50
N PHE A 203 -14.09 -14.55 -3.76
CA PHE A 203 -14.08 -13.70 -4.96
C PHE A 203 -15.29 -14.09 -5.81
N PRO A 204 -16.46 -13.49 -5.60
CA PRO A 204 -17.65 -13.83 -6.33
C PRO A 204 -17.49 -13.51 -7.82
N ALA A 205 -18.14 -14.32 -8.66
CA ALA A 205 -18.12 -14.07 -10.10
C ALA A 205 -18.73 -12.69 -10.42
N PRO A 206 -18.14 -11.91 -11.35
CA PRO A 206 -18.62 -10.58 -11.71
C PRO A 206 -20.12 -10.51 -12.07
N GLN A 207 -20.64 -11.57 -12.72
CA GLN A 207 -22.04 -11.66 -13.11
C GLN A 207 -22.99 -11.98 -11.95
N SER A 208 -22.49 -12.30 -10.76
CA SER A 208 -23.28 -12.47 -9.55
C SER A 208 -23.68 -11.11 -8.98
N HIS A 209 -24.73 -11.06 -8.16
CA HIS A 209 -25.14 -9.83 -7.48
C HIS A 209 -23.98 -9.24 -6.60
N HIS A 210 -23.30 -10.08 -5.85
CA HIS A 210 -22.16 -9.64 -5.02
C HIS A 210 -20.94 -9.23 -5.86
N GLY A 211 -20.66 -9.93 -6.96
CA GLY A 211 -19.58 -9.55 -7.86
C GLY A 211 -19.83 -8.19 -8.52
N GLY A 212 -21.05 -7.92 -8.97
CA GLY A 212 -21.41 -6.60 -9.53
C GLY A 212 -21.31 -5.46 -8.51
N ILE A 213 -21.61 -5.72 -7.22
CA ILE A 213 -21.40 -4.73 -6.14
C ILE A 213 -19.90 -4.49 -5.92
N ASP A 214 -19.09 -5.55 -5.91
CA ASP A 214 -17.63 -5.42 -5.78
C ASP A 214 -17.02 -4.65 -6.96
N GLU A 215 -17.49 -4.89 -8.19
CA GLU A 215 -17.06 -4.11 -9.37
C GLU A 215 -17.42 -2.63 -9.25
N GLU A 216 -18.60 -2.29 -8.73
CA GLU A 216 -19.02 -0.90 -8.62
C GLU A 216 -18.43 -0.19 -7.39
N ASN A 217 -18.37 -0.85 -6.24
CA ASN A 217 -17.90 -0.23 -5.00
C ASN A 217 -16.42 -0.46 -4.70
N GLY A 218 -15.80 -1.43 -5.35
CA GLY A 218 -14.58 -2.06 -4.85
C GLY A 218 -14.88 -3.09 -3.76
N ARG A 219 -14.13 -4.18 -3.76
CA ARG A 219 -14.31 -5.31 -2.86
C ARG A 219 -14.06 -4.90 -1.40
N GLU A 220 -15.03 -5.17 -0.55
CA GLU A 220 -14.92 -5.04 0.90
C GLU A 220 -15.31 -6.34 1.59
N GLY A 221 -14.68 -6.64 2.71
CA GLY A 221 -14.98 -7.83 3.50
C GLY A 221 -15.45 -7.51 4.93
N PRO A 222 -16.26 -8.37 5.56
CA PRO A 222 -16.71 -8.17 6.94
C PRO A 222 -15.61 -8.45 7.98
N VAL A 223 -14.53 -9.17 7.60
CA VAL A 223 -13.42 -9.49 8.49
C VAL A 223 -12.34 -8.43 8.33
N LEU A 224 -12.11 -7.65 9.39
CA LEU A 224 -11.15 -6.57 9.43
C LEU A 224 -9.86 -7.04 10.09
N PHE A 225 -8.73 -6.70 9.50
CA PHE A 225 -7.41 -7.09 9.98
C PHE A 225 -6.56 -5.88 10.36
N VAL A 226 -5.80 -6.05 11.41
CA VAL A 226 -4.68 -5.19 11.78
C VAL A 226 -3.44 -6.08 11.82
N ASN A 227 -2.47 -5.82 10.94
CA ASN A 227 -1.27 -6.65 10.79
C ASN A 227 -1.58 -8.15 10.60
N GLY A 228 -2.64 -8.47 9.85
CA GLY A 228 -3.09 -9.84 9.56
C GLY A 228 -3.82 -10.53 10.73
N MET A 229 -4.14 -9.82 11.80
CA MET A 229 -4.87 -10.35 12.97
C MET A 229 -6.23 -9.67 13.12
N VAL A 230 -7.23 -10.43 13.57
CA VAL A 230 -8.57 -9.92 13.90
C VAL A 230 -8.56 -9.44 15.35
N MET A 231 -8.98 -8.20 15.59
CA MET A 231 -9.10 -7.59 16.91
C MET A 231 -7.88 -7.80 17.84
N PRO A 232 -6.63 -7.53 17.36
CA PRO A 232 -5.47 -7.67 18.22
C PRO A 232 -5.48 -6.66 19.37
N THR A 233 -4.69 -6.93 20.41
CA THR A 233 -4.48 -6.00 21.52
C THR A 233 -3.13 -5.31 21.40
N LEU A 234 -3.13 -3.98 21.37
CA LEU A 234 -1.96 -3.14 21.60
C LEU A 234 -1.95 -2.68 23.05
N THR A 235 -0.76 -2.63 23.64
CA THR A 235 -0.60 -2.11 24.99
C THR A 235 0.06 -0.74 24.99
N ILE A 236 -0.37 0.13 25.92
CA ILE A 236 0.21 1.45 26.16
C ILE A 236 0.26 1.71 27.67
N ARG A 237 1.30 2.37 28.16
CA ARG A 237 1.33 2.80 29.56
C ARG A 237 0.63 4.16 29.72
N SER A 238 0.03 4.40 30.88
CA SER A 238 -0.44 5.75 31.20
C SER A 238 0.72 6.76 31.10
N GLY A 239 0.53 7.87 30.38
CA GLY A 239 1.55 8.87 30.09
C GLY A 239 2.49 8.54 28.93
N GLU A 240 2.55 7.29 28.45
CA GLU A 240 3.31 6.93 27.26
C GLU A 240 2.77 7.63 26.02
N VAL A 241 3.68 7.97 25.10
CA VAL A 241 3.34 8.40 23.73
C VAL A 241 3.89 7.37 22.77
N GLN A 242 3.05 6.86 21.86
CA GLN A 242 3.45 5.95 20.79
C GLN A 242 3.23 6.62 19.43
N ARG A 243 4.14 6.39 18.48
CA ARG A 243 3.97 6.73 17.06
C ARG A 243 3.31 5.54 16.36
N TRP A 244 2.15 5.78 15.80
CA TRP A 244 1.47 4.79 14.96
C TRP A 244 1.59 5.19 13.50
N ARG A 245 2.22 4.34 12.71
CA ARG A 245 2.32 4.42 11.25
C ARG A 245 1.23 3.57 10.67
N ILE A 246 0.18 4.19 10.17
CA ILE A 246 -1.02 3.47 9.71
C ILE A 246 -1.05 3.52 8.18
N ALA A 247 -1.17 2.34 7.55
CA ALA A 247 -1.36 2.18 6.11
C ALA A 247 -2.67 1.43 5.84
N ASN A 248 -3.42 1.87 4.83
CA ASN A 248 -4.63 1.19 4.37
C ASN A 248 -4.31 0.34 3.15
N ALA A 249 -4.22 -0.98 3.32
CA ALA A 249 -3.99 -1.96 2.27
C ALA A 249 -5.27 -2.72 1.85
N SER A 250 -6.45 -2.16 2.12
CA SER A 250 -7.73 -2.72 1.66
C SER A 250 -7.95 -2.46 0.17
N ALA A 251 -8.68 -3.36 -0.51
CA ALA A 251 -8.99 -3.23 -1.94
C ALA A 251 -9.93 -2.05 -2.25
N GLY A 252 -10.95 -1.82 -1.40
CA GLY A 252 -11.95 -0.78 -1.62
C GLY A 252 -12.34 0.00 -0.37
N ARG A 253 -12.03 -0.50 0.85
CA ARG A 253 -12.51 0.10 2.09
C ARG A 253 -11.78 1.40 2.43
N ILE A 254 -12.56 2.45 2.68
CA ILE A 254 -12.10 3.70 3.28
C ILE A 254 -12.37 3.63 4.79
N TYR A 255 -11.36 3.89 5.61
CA TYR A 255 -11.48 3.92 7.06
C TYR A 255 -11.67 5.34 7.57
N ARG A 256 -12.62 5.53 8.50
CA ARG A 256 -12.76 6.75 9.31
C ARG A 256 -12.38 6.39 10.74
N LEU A 257 -11.12 6.61 11.07
CA LEU A 257 -10.49 6.14 12.29
C LEU A 257 -10.72 7.08 13.46
N ALA A 258 -11.11 6.54 14.62
CA ALA A 258 -11.20 7.26 15.88
C ALA A 258 -10.87 6.35 17.07
N ILE A 259 -10.45 6.93 18.17
CA ILE A 259 -10.32 6.26 19.47
C ILE A 259 -11.21 7.01 20.45
N PRO A 260 -12.30 6.40 20.95
CA PRO A 260 -13.23 7.07 21.85
C PRO A 260 -12.53 7.67 23.07
N GLY A 261 -12.82 8.92 23.36
CA GLY A 261 -12.24 9.63 24.50
C GLY A 261 -10.79 10.13 24.30
N HIS A 262 -10.14 9.80 23.17
CA HIS A 262 -8.77 10.20 22.88
C HIS A 262 -8.70 11.30 21.82
N THR A 263 -7.68 12.10 21.94
CA THR A 263 -7.26 13.04 20.89
C THR A 263 -6.10 12.45 20.13
N ILE A 264 -6.17 12.46 18.83
CA ILE A 264 -5.13 11.98 17.92
C ILE A 264 -4.27 13.17 17.50
N LEU A 265 -2.96 13.05 17.59
CA LEU A 265 -2.03 14.06 17.13
C LEU A 265 -1.41 13.58 15.80
N GLN A 266 -1.95 14.04 14.67
CA GLN A 266 -1.40 13.71 13.36
C GLN A 266 -0.06 14.42 13.18
N VAL A 267 0.97 13.66 12.82
CA VAL A 267 2.34 14.14 12.61
C VAL A 267 2.88 13.88 11.23
N GLY A 268 2.23 13.02 10.44
CA GLY A 268 2.65 12.70 9.08
C GLY A 268 1.49 12.30 8.17
N SER A 269 1.77 12.25 6.88
CA SER A 269 0.90 11.76 5.80
C SER A 269 1.70 10.88 4.84
N ASP A 270 1.22 10.63 3.62
CA ASP A 270 1.84 9.76 2.63
C ASP A 270 3.34 10.05 2.43
N GLY A 271 3.70 11.31 2.28
CA GLY A 271 5.08 11.77 2.06
C GLY A 271 5.84 12.11 3.33
N GLY A 272 5.52 11.48 4.46
CA GLY A 272 6.21 11.63 5.73
C GLY A 272 5.70 12.77 6.62
N LEU A 273 6.54 13.29 7.50
CA LEU A 273 6.14 14.23 8.53
C LEU A 273 5.53 15.53 7.97
N LEU A 274 4.55 16.07 8.68
CA LEU A 274 3.99 17.41 8.50
C LEU A 274 4.97 18.48 9.02
N GLU A 275 4.71 19.77 8.73
CA GLU A 275 5.52 20.87 9.32
C GLU A 275 5.37 20.96 10.84
N LYS A 276 4.16 20.67 11.32
CA LYS A 276 3.83 20.71 12.76
C LYS A 276 2.74 19.67 13.07
N PRO A 277 2.66 19.21 14.32
CA PRO A 277 1.56 18.34 14.74
C PRO A 277 0.19 19.00 14.58
N VAL A 278 -0.80 18.23 14.13
CA VAL A 278 -2.19 18.67 13.95
C VAL A 278 -3.10 17.85 14.87
N VAL A 279 -3.88 18.52 15.70
CA VAL A 279 -4.85 17.85 16.59
C VAL A 279 -6.10 17.49 15.80
N VAL A 280 -6.44 16.21 15.78
CA VAL A 280 -7.64 15.70 15.13
C VAL A 280 -8.42 14.78 16.05
N LYS A 281 -9.73 14.63 15.80
CA LYS A 281 -10.58 13.69 16.54
C LYS A 281 -10.73 12.37 15.77
N GLU A 282 -10.64 12.45 14.47
CA GLU A 282 -10.81 11.32 13.55
C GLU A 282 -9.95 11.53 12.30
N ILE A 283 -9.67 10.47 11.58
CA ILE A 283 -8.87 10.46 10.36
C ILE A 283 -9.62 9.69 9.30
N LEU A 284 -9.89 10.33 8.16
CA LEU A 284 -10.33 9.62 6.96
C LEU A 284 -9.09 9.10 6.25
N LEU A 285 -9.01 7.78 6.03
CA LEU A 285 -7.87 7.11 5.43
C LEU A 285 -8.36 6.26 4.24
N THR A 286 -8.13 6.76 3.04
CA THR A 286 -8.56 6.06 1.83
C THR A 286 -7.64 4.88 1.49
N THR A 287 -8.04 4.03 0.54
CA THR A 287 -7.21 2.92 0.06
C THR A 287 -5.87 3.44 -0.44
N GLY A 288 -4.78 2.75 -0.08
CA GLY A 288 -3.41 3.16 -0.41
C GLY A 288 -2.82 4.31 0.40
N GLU A 289 -3.64 5.06 1.14
CA GLU A 289 -3.20 6.22 1.93
C GLU A 289 -2.49 5.80 3.22
N ARG A 290 -1.56 6.63 3.68
CA ARG A 290 -0.83 6.46 4.94
C ARG A 290 -0.96 7.69 5.79
N VAL A 291 -0.93 7.47 7.11
CA VAL A 291 -0.92 8.54 8.12
C VAL A 291 0.00 8.15 9.27
N GLU A 292 0.68 9.12 9.83
CA GLU A 292 1.43 8.94 11.08
C GLU A 292 0.81 9.78 12.19
N VAL A 293 0.57 9.12 13.32
CA VAL A 293 -0.08 9.76 14.46
C VAL A 293 0.66 9.45 15.76
N LEU A 294 0.56 10.36 16.71
CA LEU A 294 0.97 10.13 18.10
C LEU A 294 -0.27 9.88 18.95
N ILE A 295 -0.28 8.73 19.62
CA ILE A 295 -1.30 8.33 20.57
C ILE A 295 -0.71 8.42 21.96
N ARG A 296 -1.42 9.09 22.88
CA ARG A 296 -1.02 9.19 24.29
C ARG A 296 -1.90 8.30 25.14
N GLY A 297 -1.29 7.49 26.01
CA GLY A 297 -2.01 6.76 27.05
C GLY A 297 -2.51 7.72 28.11
N THR A 298 -3.80 8.01 28.09
CA THR A 298 -4.45 8.94 29.03
C THR A 298 -5.31 8.22 30.06
N ASP A 299 -5.61 6.94 29.81
CA ASP A 299 -6.50 6.15 30.63
C ASP A 299 -5.85 5.63 31.90
N ALA A 300 -6.68 5.29 32.89
CA ALA A 300 -6.23 4.62 34.08
C ALA A 300 -5.68 3.21 33.78
N PRO A 301 -4.73 2.69 34.56
CA PRO A 301 -4.23 1.33 34.41
C PRO A 301 -5.36 0.29 34.36
N GLY A 302 -5.24 -0.69 33.46
CA GLY A 302 -6.22 -1.75 33.21
C GLY A 302 -7.42 -1.34 32.35
N THR A 303 -7.52 -0.09 31.95
CA THR A 303 -8.59 0.37 31.04
C THR A 303 -8.36 -0.17 29.62
N LYS A 304 -9.46 -0.53 28.96
CA LYS A 304 -9.48 -0.95 27.53
C LYS A 304 -10.35 0.01 26.73
N THR A 305 -9.83 0.45 25.61
CA THR A 305 -10.56 1.18 24.57
C THR A 305 -10.29 0.53 23.22
N THR A 306 -10.89 1.03 22.13
CA THR A 306 -10.69 0.44 20.80
C THR A 306 -10.33 1.52 19.78
N LEU A 307 -9.47 1.17 18.82
CA LEU A 307 -9.42 1.90 17.56
C LEU A 307 -10.65 1.48 16.76
N GLN A 308 -11.44 2.44 16.32
CA GLN A 308 -12.70 2.22 15.62
C GLN A 308 -12.64 2.71 14.19
N ASN A 309 -13.32 1.98 13.30
CA ASN A 309 -13.77 2.47 12.00
C ASN A 309 -15.20 3.00 12.15
N LEU A 310 -15.37 4.30 12.05
CA LEU A 310 -16.67 4.97 12.09
C LEU A 310 -17.38 4.90 10.73
N PRO A 311 -18.71 5.05 10.68
CA PRO A 311 -19.45 5.11 9.42
C PRO A 311 -18.93 6.19 8.48
N TYR A 312 -18.79 5.84 7.19
CA TYR A 312 -18.46 6.77 6.12
C TYR A 312 -19.18 6.37 4.82
N ASP A 313 -20.02 7.24 4.31
CA ASP A 313 -20.79 6.99 3.08
C ASP A 313 -20.02 7.41 1.83
N ARG A 314 -19.22 6.48 1.31
CA ARG A 314 -18.48 6.63 0.04
C ARG A 314 -19.23 6.08 -1.18
N TYR A 315 -20.35 5.43 -0.99
CA TYR A 315 -21.02 4.58 -1.97
C TYR A 315 -22.01 5.35 -2.84
N ALA A 316 -22.24 4.82 -4.06
CA ALA A 316 -23.41 5.21 -4.83
C ALA A 316 -24.68 4.72 -4.13
N PRO A 317 -25.79 5.48 -4.17
CA PRO A 317 -27.00 5.15 -3.40
C PRO A 317 -27.59 3.77 -3.69
N GLN A 318 -27.46 3.29 -4.95
CA GLN A 318 -28.03 2.01 -5.41
C GLN A 318 -27.22 0.77 -4.99
N THR A 319 -25.93 0.94 -4.66
CA THR A 319 -25.02 -0.15 -4.28
C THR A 319 -24.52 -0.03 -2.85
N ARG A 320 -25.06 0.93 -2.10
CA ARG A 320 -24.71 1.17 -0.70
C ARG A 320 -24.97 -0.07 0.15
N PRO A 321 -23.96 -0.62 0.87
CA PRO A 321 -24.17 -1.73 1.80
C PRO A 321 -25.17 -1.38 2.87
N THR A 322 -25.99 -2.35 3.31
CA THR A 322 -27.04 -2.12 4.32
C THR A 322 -26.46 -1.82 5.71
N ASP A 323 -25.22 -2.20 5.97
CA ASP A 323 -24.52 -2.06 7.25
C ASP A 323 -23.43 -0.96 7.24
N TRP A 324 -23.43 -0.06 6.26
CA TRP A 324 -22.45 1.01 6.12
C TRP A 324 -22.42 1.98 7.33
N GLU A 325 -23.53 2.11 8.06
CA GLU A 325 -23.65 2.93 9.27
C GLU A 325 -23.06 2.25 10.53
N THR A 326 -22.54 1.04 10.40
CA THR A 326 -22.06 0.29 11.56
C THR A 326 -20.64 0.71 11.93
N THR A 327 -20.46 1.18 13.17
CA THR A 327 -19.10 1.32 13.76
C THR A 327 -18.50 -0.06 13.98
N ARG A 328 -17.22 -0.23 13.60
CA ARG A 328 -16.49 -1.51 13.72
C ARG A 328 -15.22 -1.30 14.51
N ASP A 329 -14.98 -2.13 15.52
CA ASP A 329 -13.72 -2.14 16.25
C ASP A 329 -12.62 -2.82 15.41
N LEU A 330 -11.40 -2.27 15.44
CA LEU A 330 -10.24 -2.75 14.68
C LEU A 330 -9.20 -3.41 15.58
N LEU A 331 -8.93 -2.82 16.71
CA LEU A 331 -8.01 -3.35 17.73
C LEU A 331 -8.42 -2.86 19.12
N THR A 332 -7.98 -3.58 20.14
CA THR A 332 -8.07 -3.16 21.53
C THR A 332 -6.79 -2.42 21.93
N LEU A 333 -6.93 -1.25 22.52
CA LEU A 333 -5.85 -0.53 23.20
C LEU A 333 -6.01 -0.72 24.70
N GLU A 334 -5.07 -1.44 25.32
CA GLU A 334 -5.07 -1.73 26.74
C GLU A 334 -4.01 -0.90 27.47
N THR A 335 -4.44 -0.11 28.47
CA THR A 335 -3.51 0.60 29.35
C THR A 335 -2.94 -0.37 30.38
N THR A 336 -1.61 -0.55 30.38
CA THR A 336 -0.93 -1.49 31.27
C THR A 336 -1.03 -1.05 32.73
N ASN A 337 -0.82 -2.03 33.65
CA ASN A 337 -0.80 -1.74 35.10
C ASN A 337 0.56 -1.19 35.60
N GLU A 338 1.49 -0.93 34.70
CA GLU A 338 2.78 -0.32 35.06
C GLU A 338 2.62 1.13 35.56
N PRO A 339 3.54 1.62 36.39
CA PRO A 339 3.50 2.99 36.86
C PRO A 339 3.46 3.99 35.70
N PRO A 340 2.67 5.08 35.77
CA PRO A 340 2.59 6.07 34.70
C PRO A 340 3.96 6.68 34.33
N LEU A 341 4.14 6.94 33.04
CA LEU A 341 5.29 7.68 32.52
C LEU A 341 5.02 9.20 32.54
N ILE A 342 6.08 9.96 32.68
CA ILE A 342 6.02 11.41 32.39
C ILE A 342 5.98 11.52 30.84
N PRO A 343 4.93 12.14 30.27
CA PRO A 343 4.84 12.29 28.84
C PRO A 343 6.03 13.06 28.25
N VAL A 344 6.58 12.54 27.16
CA VAL A 344 7.63 13.23 26.41
C VAL A 344 7.08 14.49 25.74
N ALA A 345 7.89 15.54 25.66
CA ALA A 345 7.54 16.75 24.92
C ALA A 345 7.62 16.49 23.41
N ILE A 346 6.58 16.88 22.70
CA ILE A 346 6.53 16.78 21.23
C ILE A 346 6.98 18.14 20.65
N PRO A 347 7.92 18.16 19.70
CA PRO A 347 8.36 19.39 19.05
C PRO A 347 7.19 20.12 18.37
N ALA A 348 7.16 21.44 18.50
CA ALA A 348 6.16 22.28 17.82
C ALA A 348 6.37 22.35 16.29
N THR A 349 7.60 22.09 15.84
CA THR A 349 7.97 22.01 14.41
C THR A 349 8.65 20.66 14.17
N LEU A 350 8.20 19.95 13.12
CA LEU A 350 8.70 18.61 12.78
C LEU A 350 9.62 18.64 11.57
N ARG A 351 9.22 19.33 10.51
CA ARG A 351 10.06 19.50 9.32
C ARG A 351 9.67 20.80 8.59
N LYS A 352 10.48 21.21 7.64
CA LYS A 352 10.13 22.28 6.72
C LYS A 352 9.60 21.68 5.42
N ILE A 353 8.41 22.08 5.00
CA ILE A 353 7.85 21.76 3.68
C ILE A 353 7.85 23.05 2.85
N VAL A 354 8.49 23.00 1.67
CA VAL A 354 8.50 24.13 0.77
C VAL A 354 7.30 24.01 -0.16
N PRO A 355 6.39 25.01 -0.19
CA PRO A 355 5.29 24.99 -1.15
C PRO A 355 5.83 25.04 -2.59
N LEU A 356 5.25 24.25 -3.47
CA LEU A 356 5.49 24.39 -4.91
C LEU A 356 4.86 25.70 -5.40
N ASP A 357 5.60 26.41 -6.24
CA ASP A 357 5.20 27.71 -6.76
C ASP A 357 4.22 27.54 -7.92
N THR A 358 2.96 27.87 -7.70
CA THR A 358 1.90 27.77 -8.72
C THR A 358 2.14 28.68 -9.93
N THR A 359 2.92 29.76 -9.76
CA THR A 359 3.25 30.66 -10.89
C THR A 359 4.25 30.05 -11.87
N LYS A 360 4.92 28.98 -11.47
CA LYS A 360 5.85 28.19 -12.30
C LYS A 360 5.18 27.01 -13.01
N ALA A 361 3.88 26.82 -12.83
CA ALA A 361 3.17 25.75 -13.50
C ALA A 361 3.23 25.94 -15.02
N THR A 362 3.75 24.93 -15.70
CA THR A 362 3.91 24.91 -17.17
C THR A 362 2.65 24.45 -17.88
N ALA A 363 1.75 23.76 -17.17
CA ALA A 363 0.47 23.28 -17.68
C ALA A 363 -0.56 23.15 -16.56
N VAL A 364 -1.84 23.22 -16.96
CA VAL A 364 -2.98 22.76 -16.14
C VAL A 364 -3.60 21.57 -16.85
N ARG A 365 -3.77 20.46 -16.13
CA ARG A 365 -4.36 19.22 -16.65
C ARG A 365 -5.73 18.99 -16.05
N THR A 366 -6.69 18.59 -16.87
CA THR A 366 -8.02 18.17 -16.39
C THR A 366 -8.11 16.66 -16.37
N ILE A 367 -8.39 16.11 -15.19
CA ILE A 367 -8.60 14.67 -14.95
C ILE A 367 -10.04 14.50 -14.47
N ILE A 368 -10.85 13.79 -15.23
CA ILE A 368 -12.26 13.53 -14.91
C ILE A 368 -12.44 12.07 -14.56
N PHE A 369 -12.81 11.78 -13.33
CA PHE A 369 -13.26 10.49 -12.89
C PHE A 369 -14.72 10.29 -13.26
N GLY A 370 -14.97 9.36 -14.18
CA GLY A 370 -16.28 8.88 -14.60
C GLY A 370 -16.51 7.45 -14.11
N GLN A 371 -17.57 6.83 -14.61
CA GLN A 371 -17.91 5.46 -14.25
C GLN A 371 -16.88 4.46 -14.83
N GLY A 372 -15.93 3.99 -13.99
CA GLY A 372 -14.86 3.07 -14.40
C GLY A 372 -13.88 3.61 -15.45
N MET A 373 -13.81 4.93 -15.63
CA MET A 373 -12.99 5.57 -16.67
C MET A 373 -12.34 6.85 -16.17
N ILE A 374 -11.18 7.18 -16.75
CA ILE A 374 -10.54 8.50 -16.62
C ILE A 374 -10.64 9.22 -17.96
N ASN A 375 -11.16 10.45 -17.95
CA ASN A 375 -11.39 11.26 -19.16
C ASN A 375 -12.18 10.49 -20.25
N GLY A 376 -13.14 9.64 -19.84
CA GLY A 376 -13.96 8.84 -20.73
C GLY A 376 -13.23 7.68 -21.40
N LYS A 377 -12.07 7.27 -20.88
CA LYS A 377 -11.24 6.21 -21.43
C LYS A 377 -10.88 5.18 -20.35
N GLN A 378 -10.80 3.92 -20.75
CA GLN A 378 -10.17 2.87 -19.99
C GLN A 378 -8.69 2.76 -20.37
N MET A 379 -7.92 2.07 -19.50
CA MET A 379 -6.50 1.82 -19.70
C MET A 379 -6.18 1.20 -21.06
N ASP A 380 -5.15 1.73 -21.68
CA ASP A 380 -4.49 1.19 -22.87
C ASP A 380 -2.98 1.44 -22.68
N MET A 381 -2.21 0.39 -22.43
CA MET A 381 -0.77 0.47 -22.18
C MET A 381 0.03 1.03 -23.36
N ALA A 382 -0.52 0.99 -24.56
CA ALA A 382 0.12 1.58 -25.76
C ALA A 382 -0.13 3.09 -25.86
N ARG A 383 -1.16 3.61 -25.18
CA ARG A 383 -1.55 5.02 -25.24
C ARG A 383 -0.86 5.83 -24.14
N VAL A 384 -0.40 7.01 -24.47
CA VAL A 384 -0.01 8.04 -23.52
C VAL A 384 -1.18 9.00 -23.32
N ASP A 385 -1.69 9.14 -22.10
CA ASP A 385 -2.81 10.00 -21.77
C ASP A 385 -2.36 11.41 -21.37
N VAL A 386 -1.22 11.52 -20.68
CA VAL A 386 -0.57 12.79 -20.31
C VAL A 386 0.90 12.71 -20.69
N SER A 387 1.44 13.76 -21.27
CA SER A 387 2.87 13.89 -21.59
C SER A 387 3.42 15.18 -21.01
N THR A 388 4.56 15.08 -20.32
CA THR A 388 5.30 16.18 -19.70
C THR A 388 6.81 15.97 -19.86
N HIS A 389 7.66 16.76 -19.18
CA HIS A 389 9.14 16.60 -19.23
C HIS A 389 9.75 16.76 -17.85
N VAL A 390 10.94 16.24 -17.67
CA VAL A 390 11.75 16.47 -16.48
C VAL A 390 11.91 17.97 -16.24
N GLY A 391 11.77 18.41 -14.99
CA GLY A 391 11.82 19.80 -14.55
C GLY A 391 10.48 20.54 -14.63
N ALA A 392 9.46 20.00 -15.29
CA ALA A 392 8.14 20.61 -15.35
C ALA A 392 7.45 20.61 -14.00
N THR A 393 6.64 21.63 -13.76
CA THR A 393 5.67 21.71 -12.65
C THR A 393 4.30 21.88 -13.27
N GLU A 394 3.33 21.05 -12.86
CA GLU A 394 1.97 21.10 -13.42
C GLU A 394 0.92 21.13 -12.32
N ILE A 395 -0.21 21.76 -12.61
CA ILE A 395 -1.41 21.70 -11.78
C ILE A 395 -2.37 20.69 -12.41
N TRP A 396 -2.86 19.75 -11.62
CA TRP A 396 -3.90 18.83 -12.05
C TRP A 396 -5.21 19.15 -11.35
N GLU A 397 -6.24 19.38 -12.13
CA GLU A 397 -7.62 19.60 -11.68
C GLU A 397 -8.37 18.27 -11.81
N ILE A 398 -8.60 17.60 -10.69
CA ILE A 398 -9.20 16.29 -10.63
C ILE A 398 -10.65 16.46 -10.21
N THR A 399 -11.59 16.03 -11.05
CA THR A 399 -13.03 16.14 -10.80
C THR A 399 -13.67 14.76 -10.81
N ASN A 400 -14.41 14.46 -9.78
CA ASN A 400 -15.23 13.25 -9.69
C ASN A 400 -16.67 13.62 -10.05
N ILE A 401 -17.18 13.10 -11.17
CA ILE A 401 -18.53 13.40 -11.67
C ILE A 401 -19.56 12.34 -11.31
N VAL A 402 -19.18 11.30 -10.55
CA VAL A 402 -20.07 10.19 -10.19
C VAL A 402 -20.45 10.18 -8.71
N GLY A 403 -21.43 9.36 -8.37
CA GLY A 403 -22.08 9.34 -7.04
C GLY A 403 -21.34 8.54 -5.96
N MET A 404 -20.07 8.19 -6.19
CA MET A 404 -19.22 7.50 -5.20
C MET A 404 -17.83 8.12 -5.15
N ASP A 405 -17.09 7.86 -4.07
CA ASP A 405 -15.74 8.38 -3.92
C ASP A 405 -14.73 7.63 -4.80
N HIS A 406 -13.73 8.35 -5.30
CA HIS A 406 -12.61 7.78 -6.04
C HIS A 406 -11.27 8.28 -5.48
N PRO A 407 -10.47 7.43 -4.83
CA PRO A 407 -9.10 7.77 -4.46
C PRO A 407 -8.21 7.89 -5.71
N PHE A 408 -7.54 9.02 -5.86
CA PHE A 408 -6.54 9.27 -6.89
C PHE A 408 -5.15 8.87 -6.40
N HIS A 409 -4.39 8.13 -7.21
CA HIS A 409 -2.99 7.82 -7.03
C HIS A 409 -2.14 8.25 -8.22
N LEU A 410 -0.93 8.73 -7.93
CA LEU A 410 0.10 9.06 -8.91
C LEU A 410 1.39 8.33 -8.58
N HIS A 411 1.85 7.48 -9.48
CA HIS A 411 3.11 6.75 -9.35
C HIS A 411 4.33 7.67 -9.46
N GLY A 412 5.38 7.31 -8.73
CA GLY A 412 6.72 7.88 -8.82
C GLY A 412 6.86 9.32 -8.32
N PHE A 413 5.82 10.13 -8.30
CA PHE A 413 5.89 11.54 -7.95
C PHE A 413 4.91 11.90 -6.85
N GLN A 414 5.40 12.60 -5.83
CA GLN A 414 4.53 13.18 -4.81
C GLN A 414 4.05 14.55 -5.23
N PHE A 415 2.86 14.91 -4.79
CA PHE A 415 2.22 16.19 -5.06
C PHE A 415 1.84 16.91 -3.76
N GLN A 416 1.49 18.19 -3.88
CA GLN A 416 0.87 18.98 -2.82
C GLN A 416 -0.57 19.31 -3.21
N VAL A 417 -1.49 19.21 -2.26
CA VAL A 417 -2.89 19.57 -2.49
C VAL A 417 -3.02 21.09 -2.34
N LEU A 418 -3.55 21.74 -3.37
CA LEU A 418 -3.82 23.17 -3.37
C LEU A 418 -5.15 23.50 -2.71
N ASP A 419 -6.18 22.76 -3.09
CA ASP A 419 -7.52 22.88 -2.50
C ASP A 419 -8.41 21.67 -2.84
N ARG A 420 -9.54 21.60 -2.11
CA ARG A 420 -10.69 20.72 -2.40
C ARG A 420 -11.93 21.59 -2.55
N ASP A 421 -12.62 21.53 -3.69
CA ASP A 421 -13.74 22.40 -4.05
C ASP A 421 -13.47 23.89 -3.76
N GLY A 422 -12.26 24.35 -4.03
CA GLY A 422 -11.80 25.71 -3.79
C GLY A 422 -11.43 26.04 -2.35
N VAL A 423 -11.55 25.09 -1.41
CA VAL A 423 -11.15 25.26 -0.01
C VAL A 423 -9.73 24.72 0.20
N LYS A 424 -8.84 25.59 0.66
CA LYS A 424 -7.44 25.19 0.93
C LYS A 424 -7.36 24.13 2.02
N GLU A 425 -6.37 23.21 1.87
CA GLU A 425 -6.04 22.25 2.92
C GLU A 425 -5.59 22.98 4.22
N PRO A 426 -5.94 22.40 5.38
CA PRO A 426 -5.59 23.01 6.68
C PRO A 426 -4.10 22.98 6.98
N TYR A 427 -3.34 22.13 6.29
CA TYR A 427 -1.88 22.00 6.42
C TYR A 427 -1.26 21.57 5.08
N LEU A 428 0.00 21.91 4.88
CA LEU A 428 0.76 21.48 3.72
C LEU A 428 1.38 20.10 3.98
N ALA A 429 1.27 19.21 3.00
CA ALA A 429 1.82 17.87 3.04
C ALA A 429 2.29 17.43 1.66
N TRP A 430 3.25 16.51 1.61
CA TRP A 430 3.53 15.71 0.44
C TRP A 430 2.62 14.49 0.45
N LYS A 431 2.01 14.20 -0.68
CA LYS A 431 1.06 13.09 -0.87
C LYS A 431 1.25 12.44 -2.24
N ASP A 432 0.87 11.18 -2.31
CA ASP A 432 0.71 10.44 -3.57
C ASP A 432 -0.72 9.89 -3.71
N MET A 433 -1.50 10.00 -2.63
CA MET A 433 -2.90 9.60 -2.56
C MET A 433 -3.82 10.78 -2.24
N LEU A 434 -4.99 10.80 -2.87
CA LEU A 434 -6.00 11.83 -2.60
C LEU A 434 -7.42 11.30 -2.81
N ASN A 435 -8.23 11.21 -1.76
CA ASN A 435 -9.66 10.92 -1.95
C ASN A 435 -10.36 12.08 -2.66
N ILE A 436 -11.06 11.79 -3.74
CA ILE A 436 -11.96 12.74 -4.43
C ILE A 436 -13.38 12.28 -4.14
N PRO A 437 -14.06 12.91 -3.17
CA PRO A 437 -15.43 12.54 -2.81
C PRO A 437 -16.39 12.62 -4.00
N LYS A 438 -17.53 11.96 -3.87
CA LYS A 438 -18.59 12.00 -4.87
C LYS A 438 -18.97 13.44 -5.21
N HIS A 439 -19.09 13.74 -6.52
CA HIS A 439 -19.47 15.06 -7.05
C HIS A 439 -18.60 16.23 -6.56
N SER A 440 -17.31 15.98 -6.31
CA SER A 440 -16.37 17.00 -5.84
C SER A 440 -15.15 17.13 -6.75
N SER A 441 -14.30 18.09 -6.44
CA SER A 441 -13.06 18.35 -7.16
C SER A 441 -11.90 18.63 -6.20
N ALA A 442 -10.68 18.43 -6.71
CA ALA A 442 -9.48 18.86 -6.01
C ALA A 442 -8.45 19.37 -7.03
N ARG A 443 -7.60 20.30 -6.59
CA ARG A 443 -6.42 20.70 -7.35
C ARG A 443 -5.16 20.28 -6.62
N ILE A 444 -4.26 19.67 -7.37
CA ILE A 444 -2.93 19.32 -6.90
C ILE A 444 -1.87 20.03 -7.73
N ILE A 445 -0.68 20.18 -7.17
CA ILE A 445 0.50 20.62 -7.89
C ILE A 445 1.57 19.56 -7.75
N VAL A 446 2.15 19.16 -8.88
CA VAL A 446 3.20 18.13 -8.96
C VAL A 446 4.39 18.68 -9.72
N ARG A 447 5.60 18.28 -9.32
CA ARG A 447 6.85 18.59 -10.00
C ARG A 447 7.55 17.29 -10.40
N TYR A 448 7.98 17.23 -11.64
CA TYR A 448 8.66 16.09 -12.24
C TYR A 448 10.18 16.34 -12.23
N ASP A 449 10.83 16.09 -11.09
CA ASP A 449 12.22 16.48 -10.88
C ASP A 449 13.22 15.68 -11.74
N ASP A 450 12.91 14.40 -12.02
CA ASP A 450 13.78 13.44 -12.73
C ASP A 450 13.00 12.19 -13.16
N TYR A 451 13.72 11.07 -13.42
CA TYR A 451 13.18 9.77 -13.82
C TYR A 451 12.22 9.86 -15.00
N PRO A 452 12.73 10.16 -16.23
CA PRO A 452 11.93 10.07 -17.43
C PRO A 452 11.41 8.64 -17.64
N GLY A 453 10.25 8.51 -18.26
CA GLY A 453 9.66 7.21 -18.54
C GLY A 453 8.13 7.23 -18.51
N LYS A 454 7.52 6.05 -18.54
CA LYS A 454 6.08 5.87 -18.46
C LYS A 454 5.67 5.49 -17.04
N TRP A 455 4.80 6.30 -16.49
CA TRP A 455 4.25 6.19 -15.16
C TRP A 455 2.74 5.98 -15.22
N MET A 456 2.16 5.55 -14.10
CA MET A 456 0.73 5.35 -13.97
C MET A 456 0.10 6.44 -13.11
N PHE A 457 -1.15 6.74 -13.40
CA PHE A 457 -2.06 7.39 -12.45
C PHE A 457 -3.43 6.72 -12.56
N HIS A 458 -4.10 6.53 -11.43
CA HIS A 458 -5.32 5.72 -11.42
C HIS A 458 -6.21 6.00 -10.21
N CYS A 459 -7.44 5.49 -10.26
CA CYS A 459 -8.27 5.29 -9.09
C CYS A 459 -7.69 4.14 -8.27
N HIS A 460 -7.55 4.30 -6.96
CA HIS A 460 -6.99 3.26 -6.08
C HIS A 460 -8.07 2.43 -5.37
N ILE A 461 -9.29 2.40 -5.85
CA ILE A 461 -10.20 1.27 -5.65
C ILE A 461 -9.74 0.19 -6.61
N LEU A 462 -9.22 -0.92 -6.09
CA LEU A 462 -8.46 -1.88 -6.89
C LEU A 462 -9.30 -2.60 -7.94
N ASP A 463 -10.59 -2.82 -7.68
CA ASP A 463 -11.50 -3.35 -8.69
C ASP A 463 -11.70 -2.36 -9.85
N HIS A 464 -11.72 -1.05 -9.59
CA HIS A 464 -11.77 -0.03 -10.64
C HIS A 464 -10.47 0.03 -11.43
N GLU A 465 -9.33 -0.07 -10.75
CA GLU A 465 -8.02 -0.18 -11.38
C GLU A 465 -7.97 -1.40 -12.31
N ASP A 466 -8.34 -2.59 -11.81
CA ASP A 466 -8.38 -3.83 -12.58
C ASP A 466 -9.33 -3.75 -13.81
N HIS A 467 -10.40 -2.95 -13.73
CA HIS A 467 -11.30 -2.66 -14.84
C HIS A 467 -10.82 -1.53 -15.76
N GLY A 468 -9.62 -0.99 -15.51
CA GLY A 468 -8.97 -0.03 -16.39
C GLY A 468 -9.22 1.45 -16.07
N MET A 469 -9.62 1.80 -14.84
CA MET A 469 -9.70 3.20 -14.40
C MET A 469 -8.30 3.76 -14.12
N MET A 470 -7.47 3.73 -15.15
CA MET A 470 -6.05 4.11 -15.14
C MET A 470 -5.69 4.92 -16.38
N GLY A 471 -4.59 5.67 -16.31
CA GLY A 471 -3.98 6.38 -17.42
C GLY A 471 -2.45 6.31 -17.37
N VAL A 472 -1.82 6.55 -18.52
CA VAL A 472 -0.37 6.57 -18.68
C VAL A 472 0.12 8.01 -18.73
N LEU A 473 1.03 8.35 -17.82
CA LEU A 473 1.81 9.57 -17.81
C LEU A 473 3.19 9.28 -18.41
N GLU A 474 3.58 10.01 -19.45
CA GLU A 474 4.93 9.99 -19.99
C GLU A 474 5.70 11.23 -19.55
N VAL A 475 6.79 11.03 -18.82
CA VAL A 475 7.77 12.08 -18.49
C VAL A 475 8.93 11.95 -19.44
N LYS A 476 9.10 12.95 -20.32
CA LYS A 476 10.21 13.01 -21.30
C LYS A 476 11.45 13.63 -20.68
N PRO A 477 12.65 13.27 -21.17
CA PRO A 477 13.89 13.92 -20.76
C PRO A 477 13.90 15.43 -20.90
#